data_50289063081b0f1b4c359038bc31d82d
#
_entry.id   50289063081b0f1b4c359038bc31d82d
#
_cell.length_a   1.000
_cell.length_b   1.000
_cell.length_c   1.000
_cell.angle_alpha   90.00
_cell.angle_beta   90.00
_cell.angle_gamma   90.00
#
_symmetry.space_group_name_H-M   'P 1'
#
loop_
_entity.id
_entity.type
_entity.pdbx_description
1 polymer ?
#
loop_
_entity_poly.entity_id
_entity_poly.type
_entity_poly.pdbx_seq_one_letter_code
_entity_poly.pdbx_strand_id
1 'polypeptide(L)'
;MRHLSLLLCCLLAWPARAETLVEIPTRPGVALRFLLLELPGPPRANLILLAGGDGLLKLSAEGELGAGRGNFLVRTRQGWADMGFRVAVVDAPSDMPRGLLGDFRERAEHAADIAAVSDYLRRGAALPVWLAGTSRGTTSAAAVALNRPDAADGLLLTSSIDAGRGSLAGLPLERLAVPVLMIQHRRDECRASRPGNLGPVLDRLRADAPRELMLLDGGGSEGDPCQPWAWHGYNGIERRVLGLAGAWMLAHGRH
;
A
#
# COMPACT_ATOMS: atom_id res chain seq x y z
N MET A 1 33.96 -22.03 -51.86
CA MET A 1 34.23 -21.47 -50.53
C MET A 1 32.91 -20.92 -50.04
N ARG A 2 32.25 -21.58 -49.06
CA ARG A 2 30.95 -21.17 -48.51
C ARG A 2 31.21 -20.40 -47.19
N HIS A 3 30.89 -19.11 -47.17
CA HIS A 3 30.96 -18.30 -45.95
C HIS A 3 29.77 -18.61 -45.05
N LEU A 4 30.04 -19.23 -43.91
CA LEU A 4 29.08 -19.49 -42.85
C LEU A 4 29.02 -18.25 -41.98
N SER A 5 27.97 -17.42 -42.15
CA SER A 5 27.72 -16.27 -41.28
C SER A 5 27.07 -16.77 -39.97
N LEU A 6 27.84 -16.75 -38.88
CA LEU A 6 27.29 -16.95 -37.53
C LEU A 6 26.44 -15.71 -37.13
N LEU A 7 25.13 -15.86 -37.08
CA LEU A 7 24.26 -14.89 -36.40
C LEU A 7 24.44 -15.07 -34.90
N LEU A 8 25.13 -14.12 -34.26
CA LEU A 8 25.21 -14.00 -32.80
C LEU A 8 23.88 -13.44 -32.27
N CYS A 9 22.97 -14.31 -31.81
CA CYS A 9 21.76 -13.90 -31.09
C CYS A 9 22.16 -13.40 -29.71
N CYS A 10 22.29 -12.07 -29.52
CA CYS A 10 22.37 -11.47 -28.21
C CYS A 10 21.02 -11.67 -27.51
N LEU A 11 20.90 -12.65 -26.63
CA LEU A 11 19.84 -12.78 -25.67
C LEU A 11 19.96 -11.61 -24.68
N LEU A 12 19.20 -10.56 -24.92
CA LEU A 12 18.98 -9.52 -23.93
C LEU A 12 18.26 -10.18 -22.73
N ALA A 13 19.03 -10.60 -21.73
CA ALA A 13 18.50 -10.99 -20.45
C ALA A 13 17.84 -9.73 -19.86
N TRP A 14 16.51 -9.66 -19.85
CA TRP A 14 15.79 -8.68 -19.06
C TRP A 14 16.19 -8.91 -17.60
N PRO A 15 16.64 -7.86 -16.89
CA PRO A 15 16.98 -8.00 -15.48
C PRO A 15 15.75 -8.56 -14.73
N ALA A 16 15.97 -9.67 -14.05
CA ALA A 16 14.93 -10.25 -13.20
C ALA A 16 14.48 -9.18 -12.21
N ARG A 17 13.17 -8.94 -12.15
CA ARG A 17 12.55 -8.09 -11.15
C ARG A 17 12.78 -8.76 -9.80
N ALA A 18 13.76 -8.29 -9.04
CA ALA A 18 14.10 -8.87 -7.76
C ALA A 18 13.17 -8.32 -6.68
N GLU A 19 12.37 -9.19 -6.11
CA GLU A 19 11.75 -8.97 -4.81
C GLU A 19 12.76 -9.40 -3.75
N THR A 20 13.19 -8.50 -2.89
CA THR A 20 14.16 -8.79 -1.83
C THR A 20 13.47 -8.78 -0.48
N LEU A 21 13.64 -9.86 0.30
CA LEU A 21 13.22 -9.85 1.69
C LEU A 21 14.15 -8.94 2.49
N VAL A 22 13.56 -8.02 3.22
CA VAL A 22 14.24 -7.15 4.18
C VAL A 22 13.64 -7.39 5.56
N GLU A 23 14.50 -7.54 6.56
CA GLU A 23 14.12 -7.57 7.97
C GLU A 23 14.85 -6.46 8.72
N ILE A 24 14.12 -5.66 9.48
CA ILE A 24 14.69 -4.56 10.27
C ILE A 24 14.20 -4.62 11.71
N PRO A 25 15.02 -4.23 12.69
CA PRO A 25 14.56 -3.96 14.05
C PRO A 25 13.71 -2.68 14.04
N THR A 26 12.55 -2.71 14.68
CA THR A 26 11.63 -1.55 14.74
C THR A 26 11.40 -1.04 16.16
N ARG A 27 11.32 -1.96 17.11
CA ARG A 27 11.18 -1.69 18.55
C ARG A 27 12.09 -2.64 19.36
N PRO A 28 12.38 -2.40 20.64
CA PRO A 28 13.15 -3.32 21.44
C PRO A 28 12.60 -4.76 21.39
N GLY A 29 13.40 -5.69 20.88
CA GLY A 29 13.02 -7.10 20.72
C GLY A 29 12.02 -7.40 19.60
N VAL A 30 11.66 -6.43 18.77
CA VAL A 30 10.70 -6.60 17.66
C VAL A 30 11.37 -6.33 16.33
N ALA A 31 11.20 -7.26 15.40
CA ALA A 31 11.59 -7.13 14.01
C ALA A 31 10.36 -7.06 13.10
N LEU A 32 10.53 -6.42 11.96
CA LEU A 32 9.50 -6.34 10.93
C LEU A 32 10.11 -6.72 9.58
N ARG A 33 9.41 -7.60 8.86
CA ARG A 33 9.75 -8.05 7.52
C ARG A 33 8.92 -7.34 6.47
N PHE A 34 9.53 -7.08 5.32
CA PHE A 34 8.83 -6.61 4.14
C PHE A 34 9.53 -7.07 2.86
N LEU A 35 8.75 -7.18 1.78
CA LEU A 35 9.32 -7.36 0.43
C LEU A 35 9.65 -5.99 -0.13
N LEU A 36 10.90 -5.80 -0.53
CA LEU A 36 11.35 -4.61 -1.24
C LEU A 36 11.39 -4.91 -2.73
N LEU A 37 10.69 -4.08 -3.51
CA LEU A 37 10.69 -4.12 -4.96
C LEU A 37 11.33 -2.84 -5.49
N GLU A 38 12.39 -3.02 -6.28
CA GLU A 38 13.09 -1.93 -6.95
C GLU A 38 13.26 -2.29 -8.43
N LEU A 39 12.99 -1.33 -9.30
CA LEU A 39 13.33 -1.46 -10.72
C LEU A 39 14.73 -0.90 -10.98
N PRO A 40 15.39 -1.37 -12.05
CA PRO A 40 16.59 -0.69 -12.53
C PRO A 40 16.31 0.76 -12.90
N GLY A 41 17.08 1.67 -12.32
CA GLY A 41 16.95 3.12 -12.54
C GLY A 41 16.48 3.91 -11.31
N PRO A 42 16.48 5.26 -11.39
CA PRO A 42 16.11 6.09 -10.26
C PRO A 42 14.60 5.96 -9.97
N PRO A 43 14.21 5.67 -8.71
CA PRO A 43 12.80 5.69 -8.35
C PRO A 43 12.24 7.12 -8.36
N ARG A 44 10.91 7.22 -8.48
CA ARG A 44 10.18 8.50 -8.49
C ARG A 44 9.62 8.86 -7.11
N ALA A 45 9.26 7.86 -6.31
CA ALA A 45 8.80 7.99 -4.94
C ALA A 45 8.94 6.64 -4.20
N ASN A 46 8.91 6.66 -2.88
CA ASN A 46 8.80 5.50 -2.04
C ASN A 46 7.32 5.18 -1.76
N LEU A 47 6.96 3.89 -1.69
CA LEU A 47 5.60 3.45 -1.45
C LEU A 47 5.58 2.27 -0.46
N ILE A 48 4.87 2.45 0.66
CA ILE A 48 4.66 1.40 1.66
C ILE A 48 3.24 0.85 1.50
N LEU A 49 3.10 -0.45 1.25
CA LEU A 49 1.83 -1.13 1.07
C LEU A 49 1.39 -1.83 2.35
N LEU A 50 0.24 -1.41 2.88
CA LEU A 50 -0.36 -1.89 4.13
C LEU A 50 -1.62 -2.71 3.81
N ALA A 51 -1.50 -4.03 3.94
CA ALA A 51 -2.57 -4.95 3.61
C ALA A 51 -3.79 -4.82 4.54
N GLY A 52 -4.96 -5.09 4.00
CA GLY A 52 -6.21 -5.24 4.74
C GLY A 52 -6.27 -6.54 5.57
N GLY A 53 -7.48 -6.91 6.01
CA GLY A 53 -7.69 -8.10 6.83
C GLY A 53 -6.92 -8.03 8.15
N ASP A 54 -6.20 -9.09 8.49
CA ASP A 54 -5.30 -9.14 9.64
C ASP A 54 -3.90 -8.57 9.38
N GLY A 55 -3.59 -8.22 8.13
CA GLY A 55 -2.30 -7.66 7.75
C GLY A 55 -1.16 -8.68 7.68
N LEU A 56 -1.44 -9.97 7.86
CA LEU A 56 -0.43 -11.02 7.79
C LEU A 56 -0.10 -11.36 6.33
N LEU A 57 1.19 -11.37 6.03
CA LEU A 57 1.74 -11.92 4.79
C LEU A 57 2.47 -13.23 5.02
N LYS A 58 2.94 -13.50 6.24
CA LYS A 58 3.72 -14.69 6.63
C LYS A 58 4.91 -14.90 5.70
N LEU A 59 5.73 -13.87 5.57
CA LEU A 59 6.91 -13.90 4.72
C LEU A 59 7.91 -14.96 5.23
N SER A 60 8.26 -15.92 4.37
CA SER A 60 9.31 -16.90 4.67
C SER A 60 10.70 -16.25 4.68
N ALA A 61 11.73 -17.01 5.05
CA ALA A 61 13.12 -16.56 5.00
C ALA A 61 13.60 -16.28 3.55
N GLU A 62 12.94 -16.90 2.59
CA GLU A 62 13.21 -16.73 1.14
C GLU A 62 12.37 -15.60 0.52
N GLY A 63 11.51 -14.93 1.31
CA GLY A 63 10.64 -13.86 0.85
C GLY A 63 9.34 -14.34 0.20
N GLU A 64 8.95 -15.58 0.39
CA GLU A 64 7.70 -16.10 -0.15
C GLU A 64 6.50 -15.66 0.71
N LEU A 65 5.42 -15.28 0.04
CA LEU A 65 4.15 -14.97 0.70
C LEU A 65 3.46 -16.26 1.18
N GLY A 66 3.29 -16.45 2.47
CA GLY A 66 2.50 -17.52 3.07
C GLY A 66 1.02 -17.18 3.16
N ALA A 67 0.66 -15.89 3.19
CA ALA A 67 -0.70 -15.38 3.29
C ALA A 67 -0.88 -14.08 2.48
N GLY A 68 -2.09 -13.55 2.41
CA GLY A 68 -2.39 -12.22 1.86
C GLY A 68 -2.24 -12.08 0.34
N ARG A 69 -1.89 -13.13 -0.42
CA ARG A 69 -1.58 -13.07 -1.87
C ARG A 69 -2.68 -12.42 -2.70
N GLY A 70 -3.94 -12.63 -2.34
CA GLY A 70 -5.10 -12.04 -3.04
C GLY A 70 -5.35 -10.56 -2.71
N ASN A 71 -4.80 -10.03 -1.61
CA ASN A 71 -5.02 -8.63 -1.24
C ASN A 71 -4.67 -7.68 -2.40
N PHE A 72 -5.49 -6.67 -2.66
CA PHE A 72 -5.33 -5.78 -3.82
C PHE A 72 -3.92 -5.19 -3.90
N LEU A 73 -3.41 -4.57 -2.84
CA LEU A 73 -2.08 -3.96 -2.84
C LEU A 73 -0.97 -4.99 -3.01
N VAL A 74 -1.12 -6.16 -2.36
CA VAL A 74 -0.12 -7.24 -2.41
C VAL A 74 -0.01 -7.84 -3.81
N ARG A 75 -1.15 -8.18 -4.45
CA ARG A 75 -1.14 -8.78 -5.80
C ARG A 75 -0.73 -7.80 -6.89
N THR A 76 -0.91 -6.50 -6.64
CA THR A 76 -0.54 -5.45 -7.61
C THR A 76 0.82 -4.82 -7.35
N ARG A 77 1.58 -5.29 -6.36
CA ARG A 77 2.86 -4.70 -5.95
C ARG A 77 3.85 -4.47 -7.09
N GLN A 78 3.92 -5.41 -8.04
CA GLN A 78 4.78 -5.29 -9.21
C GLN A 78 4.35 -4.12 -10.11
N GLY A 79 3.03 -3.92 -10.27
CA GLY A 79 2.51 -2.81 -11.07
C GLY A 79 2.87 -1.43 -10.49
N TRP A 80 2.97 -1.30 -9.17
CA TRP A 80 3.47 -0.08 -8.54
C TRP A 80 4.95 0.14 -8.84
N ALA A 81 5.77 -0.92 -8.74
CA ALA A 81 7.18 -0.85 -9.10
C ALA A 81 7.35 -0.47 -10.58
N ASP A 82 6.55 -1.05 -11.50
CA ASP A 82 6.58 -0.75 -12.94
C ASP A 82 6.29 0.73 -13.24
N MET A 83 5.60 1.45 -12.36
CA MET A 83 5.37 2.90 -12.46
C MET A 83 6.51 3.76 -11.87
N GLY A 84 7.57 3.12 -11.40
CA GLY A 84 8.75 3.79 -10.86
C GLY A 84 8.69 4.05 -9.35
N PHE A 85 7.78 3.40 -8.60
CA PHE A 85 7.82 3.44 -7.15
C PHE A 85 8.84 2.43 -6.60
N ARG A 86 9.56 2.83 -5.56
CA ARG A 86 10.30 1.90 -4.71
C ARG A 86 9.33 1.37 -3.65
N VAL A 87 8.99 0.09 -3.72
CA VAL A 87 7.83 -0.47 -3.02
C VAL A 87 8.26 -1.35 -1.85
N ALA A 88 7.69 -1.11 -0.67
CA ALA A 88 7.80 -2.01 0.49
C ALA A 88 6.42 -2.64 0.78
N VAL A 89 6.31 -3.96 0.68
CA VAL A 89 5.09 -4.72 1.05
C VAL A 89 5.28 -5.27 2.45
N VAL A 90 4.61 -4.69 3.42
CA VAL A 90 4.92 -4.89 4.84
C VAL A 90 4.12 -6.04 5.43
N ASP A 91 4.79 -6.94 6.17
CA ASP A 91 4.18 -7.98 6.99
C ASP A 91 3.83 -7.45 8.40
N ALA A 92 3.13 -8.25 9.19
CA ALA A 92 2.95 -7.96 10.61
C ALA A 92 4.29 -8.08 11.37
N PRO A 93 4.53 -7.25 12.41
CA PRO A 93 5.75 -7.33 13.20
C PRO A 93 5.84 -8.64 14.00
N SER A 94 7.04 -9.03 14.39
CA SER A 94 7.34 -10.34 14.98
C SER A 94 6.58 -10.63 16.29
N ASP A 95 6.16 -9.62 17.03
CA ASP A 95 5.33 -9.72 18.23
C ASP A 95 3.82 -9.84 17.93
N MET A 96 3.43 -9.77 16.64
CA MET A 96 2.06 -9.94 16.16
C MET A 96 1.88 -11.17 15.24
N PRO A 97 2.23 -12.39 15.70
CA PRO A 97 2.26 -13.60 14.85
C PRO A 97 0.88 -14.04 14.36
N ARG A 98 -0.20 -13.49 14.94
CA ARG A 98 -1.59 -13.71 14.51
C ARG A 98 -2.19 -12.54 13.76
N GLY A 99 -1.36 -11.55 13.39
CA GLY A 99 -1.74 -10.35 12.66
C GLY A 99 -2.11 -9.16 13.54
N LEU A 100 -2.40 -8.04 12.90
CA LEU A 100 -2.70 -6.75 13.52
C LEU A 100 -4.13 -6.75 14.07
N LEU A 101 -4.33 -7.43 15.20
CA LEU A 101 -5.63 -7.64 15.83
C LEU A 101 -6.03 -6.46 16.74
N GLY A 102 -7.33 -6.37 17.02
CA GLY A 102 -7.89 -5.36 17.91
C GLY A 102 -7.67 -3.94 17.39
N ASP A 103 -7.08 -3.12 18.24
CA ASP A 103 -6.75 -1.70 18.01
C ASP A 103 -5.27 -1.47 17.64
N PHE A 104 -4.48 -2.53 17.43
CA PHE A 104 -3.03 -2.42 17.21
C PHE A 104 -2.67 -1.46 16.05
N ARG A 105 -3.49 -1.41 14.99
CA ARG A 105 -3.28 -0.50 13.86
C ARG A 105 -3.29 0.99 14.22
N GLU A 106 -3.93 1.34 15.34
CA GLU A 106 -4.06 2.70 15.83
C GLU A 106 -3.01 3.07 16.88
N ARG A 107 -2.22 2.09 17.36
CA ARG A 107 -1.25 2.27 18.42
C ARG A 107 0.05 2.93 17.95
N ALA A 108 0.72 3.56 18.91
CA ALA A 108 2.03 4.17 18.70
C ALA A 108 3.11 3.14 18.28
N GLU A 109 2.98 1.89 18.75
CA GLU A 109 3.86 0.78 18.40
C GLU A 109 3.80 0.48 16.89
N HIS A 110 2.58 0.38 16.33
CA HIS A 110 2.41 0.19 14.88
C HIS A 110 2.97 1.38 14.09
N ALA A 111 2.74 2.60 14.57
CA ALA A 111 3.28 3.79 13.95
C ALA A 111 4.82 3.81 13.97
N ALA A 112 5.43 3.35 15.07
CA ALA A 112 6.89 3.22 15.17
C ALA A 112 7.43 2.17 14.19
N ASP A 113 6.75 1.02 14.05
CA ASP A 113 7.13 -0.03 13.10
C ASP A 113 7.14 0.48 11.65
N ILE A 114 6.09 1.17 11.23
CA ILE A 114 6.00 1.68 9.86
C ILE A 114 6.93 2.88 9.63
N ALA A 115 7.14 3.73 10.64
CA ALA A 115 8.13 4.80 10.56
C ALA A 115 9.55 4.26 10.33
N ALA A 116 9.93 3.14 10.96
CA ALA A 116 11.21 2.50 10.71
C ALA A 116 11.37 2.01 9.26
N VAL A 117 10.29 1.51 8.64
CA VAL A 117 10.26 1.17 7.20
C VAL A 117 10.41 2.44 6.34
N SER A 118 9.71 3.51 6.68
CA SER A 118 9.83 4.80 6.00
C SER A 118 11.26 5.32 6.03
N ASP A 119 11.91 5.30 7.20
CA ASP A 119 13.31 5.70 7.38
C ASP A 119 14.27 4.81 6.58
N TYR A 120 14.00 3.50 6.51
CA TYR A 120 14.78 2.59 5.66
C TYR A 120 14.68 2.97 4.18
N LEU A 121 13.47 3.25 3.70
CA LEU A 121 13.25 3.65 2.31
C LEU A 121 13.93 5.00 2.01
N ARG A 122 13.80 5.99 2.89
CA ARG A 122 14.45 7.32 2.71
C ARG A 122 15.97 7.26 2.70
N ARG A 123 16.58 6.35 3.50
CA ARG A 123 18.04 6.14 3.43
C ARG A 123 18.50 5.59 2.09
N GLY A 124 17.67 4.75 1.43
CA GLY A 124 17.99 4.21 0.11
C GLY A 124 17.72 5.20 -1.03
N ALA A 125 16.66 5.99 -0.88
CA ALA A 125 16.30 7.06 -1.82
C ALA A 125 15.58 8.18 -1.04
N ALA A 126 16.19 9.36 -0.99
CA ALA A 126 15.66 10.55 -0.30
C ALA A 126 14.48 11.15 -1.10
N LEU A 127 13.41 10.39 -1.20
CA LEU A 127 12.20 10.71 -1.97
C LEU A 127 10.97 10.70 -1.04
N PRO A 128 9.87 11.35 -1.46
CA PRO A 128 8.61 11.29 -0.73
C PRO A 128 8.16 9.86 -0.46
N VAL A 129 7.61 9.60 0.73
CA VAL A 129 7.07 8.32 1.14
C VAL A 129 5.54 8.39 1.17
N TRP A 130 4.91 7.54 0.39
CA TRP A 130 3.47 7.32 0.39
C TRP A 130 3.11 6.08 1.21
N LEU A 131 2.09 6.20 2.07
CA LEU A 131 1.48 5.05 2.70
C LEU A 131 0.19 4.68 1.95
N ALA A 132 0.18 3.50 1.35
CA ALA A 132 -1.01 2.95 0.70
C ALA A 132 -1.66 1.89 1.59
N GLY A 133 -2.90 2.12 1.99
CA GLY A 133 -3.71 1.17 2.73
C GLY A 133 -4.90 0.67 1.92
N THR A 134 -5.28 -0.60 2.06
CA THR A 134 -6.54 -1.12 1.55
C THR A 134 -7.37 -1.73 2.66
N SER A 135 -8.69 -1.51 2.65
CA SER A 135 -9.59 -2.04 3.68
C SER A 135 -9.11 -1.61 5.08
N ARG A 136 -8.92 -2.54 6.02
CA ARG A 136 -8.33 -2.25 7.34
C ARG A 136 -6.92 -1.63 7.28
N GLY A 137 -6.21 -1.78 6.18
CA GLY A 137 -4.93 -1.10 5.95
C GLY A 137 -5.05 0.41 5.84
N THR A 138 -6.23 0.95 5.50
CA THR A 138 -6.47 2.40 5.47
C THR A 138 -6.43 3.02 6.85
N THR A 139 -6.91 2.29 7.87
CA THR A 139 -6.76 2.68 9.27
C THR A 139 -5.29 2.73 9.69
N SER A 140 -4.51 1.70 9.29
CA SER A 140 -3.04 1.72 9.50
C SER A 140 -2.41 2.97 8.91
N ALA A 141 -2.63 3.24 7.62
CA ALA A 141 -2.01 4.36 6.93
C ALA A 141 -2.35 5.71 7.59
N ALA A 142 -3.64 5.93 7.89
CA ALA A 142 -4.09 7.17 8.53
C ALA A 142 -3.57 7.30 9.98
N ALA A 143 -3.64 6.22 10.78
CA ALA A 143 -3.17 6.25 12.17
C ALA A 143 -1.65 6.44 12.25
N VAL A 144 -0.88 5.84 11.35
CA VAL A 144 0.57 6.08 11.28
C VAL A 144 0.87 7.54 11.00
N ALA A 145 0.24 8.14 9.99
CA ALA A 145 0.46 9.56 9.65
C ALA A 145 0.01 10.53 10.77
N LEU A 146 -0.98 10.12 11.59
CA LEU A 146 -1.43 10.90 12.74
C LEU A 146 -0.46 10.80 13.94
N ASN A 147 0.08 9.59 14.21
CA ASN A 147 0.97 9.36 15.34
C ASN A 147 2.45 9.70 15.02
N ARG A 148 2.84 9.59 13.76
CA ARG A 148 4.19 9.87 13.24
C ARG A 148 4.08 10.66 11.93
N PRO A 149 3.81 11.99 12.01
CA PRO A 149 3.66 12.83 10.83
C PRO A 149 4.88 12.85 9.89
N ASP A 150 6.04 12.53 10.43
CA ASP A 150 7.31 12.40 9.69
C ASP A 150 7.41 11.10 8.88
N ALA A 151 6.54 10.11 9.13
CA ALA A 151 6.59 8.82 8.45
C ALA A 151 5.97 8.83 7.04
N ALA A 152 5.18 9.85 6.69
CA ALA A 152 4.45 9.89 5.42
C ALA A 152 4.40 11.30 4.82
N ASP A 153 4.60 11.38 3.51
CA ASP A 153 4.42 12.59 2.72
C ASP A 153 3.09 12.59 1.95
N GLY A 154 2.34 11.49 1.99
CA GLY A 154 1.01 11.37 1.42
C GLY A 154 0.36 10.02 1.71
N LEU A 155 -0.96 9.94 1.53
CA LEU A 155 -1.76 8.74 1.77
C LEU A 155 -2.55 8.33 0.53
N LEU A 156 -2.56 7.02 0.24
CA LEU A 156 -3.50 6.37 -0.67
C LEU A 156 -4.39 5.43 0.14
N LEU A 157 -5.68 5.70 0.17
CA LEU A 157 -6.66 4.94 0.94
C LEU A 157 -7.64 4.26 -0.02
N THR A 158 -7.55 2.94 -0.16
CA THR A 158 -8.38 2.17 -1.09
C THR A 158 -9.35 1.28 -0.33
N SER A 159 -10.60 1.19 -0.80
CA SER A 159 -11.67 0.41 -0.14
C SER A 159 -11.73 0.66 1.36
N SER A 160 -11.82 1.92 1.71
CA SER A 160 -11.63 2.42 3.08
C SER A 160 -12.69 1.90 4.05
N ILE A 161 -12.25 1.53 5.26
CA ILE A 161 -13.18 1.18 6.35
C ILE A 161 -13.80 2.47 6.87
N ASP A 162 -15.11 2.62 6.66
CA ASP A 162 -15.89 3.81 6.99
C ASP A 162 -16.65 3.71 8.31
N ALA A 163 -16.94 2.49 8.79
CA ALA A 163 -17.76 2.26 9.97
C ALA A 163 -17.20 1.15 10.88
N GLY A 164 -17.56 1.23 12.15
CA GLY A 164 -17.16 0.25 13.18
C GLY A 164 -15.83 0.59 13.85
N ARG A 165 -15.40 -0.32 14.73
CA ARG A 165 -14.12 -0.18 15.44
C ARG A 165 -12.96 -0.25 14.43
N GLY A 166 -12.00 0.64 14.56
CA GLY A 166 -10.85 0.71 13.66
C GLY A 166 -11.20 1.25 12.28
N SER A 167 -12.22 2.12 12.18
CA SER A 167 -12.57 2.82 10.94
C SER A 167 -11.93 4.21 10.88
N LEU A 168 -11.84 4.76 9.68
CA LEU A 168 -11.40 6.15 9.48
C LEU A 168 -12.28 7.15 10.23
N ALA A 169 -13.58 6.86 10.40
CA ALA A 169 -14.50 7.72 11.12
C ALA A 169 -14.11 7.94 12.58
N GLY A 170 -13.42 7.00 13.21
CA GLY A 170 -12.93 7.11 14.60
C GLY A 170 -11.64 7.91 14.76
N LEU A 171 -10.93 8.24 13.67
CA LEU A 171 -9.65 8.94 13.71
C LEU A 171 -9.83 10.47 13.62
N PRO A 172 -8.94 11.27 14.21
CA PRO A 172 -8.93 12.74 14.09
C PRO A 172 -8.35 13.19 12.73
N LEU A 173 -9.10 12.91 11.64
CA LEU A 173 -8.66 13.11 10.25
C LEU A 173 -8.33 14.57 9.92
N GLU A 174 -8.93 15.51 10.62
CA GLU A 174 -8.66 16.96 10.53
C GLU A 174 -7.22 17.34 10.90
N ARG A 175 -6.48 16.44 11.53
CA ARG A 175 -5.06 16.62 11.88
C ARG A 175 -4.10 16.13 10.78
N LEU A 176 -4.60 15.41 9.76
CA LEU A 176 -3.77 14.97 8.64
C LEU A 176 -3.38 16.18 7.78
N ALA A 177 -2.09 16.45 7.69
CA ALA A 177 -1.54 17.60 6.97
C ALA A 177 -0.86 17.23 5.63
N VAL A 178 -1.04 15.98 5.19
CA VAL A 178 -0.47 15.45 3.95
C VAL A 178 -1.55 15.27 2.88
N PRO A 179 -1.19 15.23 1.58
CA PRO A 179 -2.11 14.86 0.51
C PRO A 179 -2.78 13.50 0.77
N VAL A 180 -4.09 13.39 0.52
CA VAL A 180 -4.87 12.16 0.70
C VAL A 180 -5.69 11.85 -0.54
N LEU A 181 -5.40 10.74 -1.19
CA LEU A 181 -6.25 10.17 -2.22
C LEU A 181 -7.06 9.00 -1.65
N MET A 182 -8.38 9.07 -1.77
CA MET A 182 -9.28 7.96 -1.50
C MET A 182 -9.79 7.39 -2.82
N ILE A 183 -9.72 6.07 -2.98
CA ILE A 183 -10.31 5.38 -4.15
C ILE A 183 -11.28 4.33 -3.64
N GLN A 184 -12.49 4.31 -4.22
CA GLN A 184 -13.54 3.38 -3.85
C GLN A 184 -14.27 2.86 -5.08
N HIS A 185 -14.61 1.57 -5.08
CA HIS A 185 -15.50 1.04 -6.10
C HIS A 185 -16.95 1.41 -5.78
N ARG A 186 -17.72 1.94 -6.78
CA ARG A 186 -19.12 2.40 -6.56
C ARG A 186 -20.05 1.31 -6.05
N ARG A 187 -19.78 0.07 -6.44
CA ARG A 187 -20.55 -1.11 -6.06
C ARG A 187 -19.87 -1.95 -4.97
N ASP A 188 -19.00 -1.36 -4.15
CA ASP A 188 -18.45 -2.08 -3.01
C ASP A 188 -19.56 -2.38 -2.01
N GLU A 189 -19.87 -3.67 -1.85
CA GLU A 189 -20.93 -4.19 -0.96
C GLU A 189 -20.38 -4.66 0.39
N CYS A 190 -19.08 -4.49 0.63
CA CYS A 190 -18.50 -4.81 1.93
C CYS A 190 -19.10 -3.91 3.02
N ARG A 191 -19.68 -4.53 4.06
CA ARG A 191 -20.44 -3.82 5.10
C ARG A 191 -19.62 -2.76 5.84
N ALA A 192 -18.31 -2.93 5.91
CA ALA A 192 -17.39 -2.04 6.60
C ALA A 192 -16.79 -0.95 5.68
N SER A 193 -17.13 -0.96 4.38
CA SER A 193 -16.49 -0.13 3.35
C SER A 193 -17.53 0.36 2.33
N ARG A 194 -18.48 1.17 2.79
CA ARG A 194 -19.62 1.63 1.97
C ARG A 194 -19.27 2.92 1.22
N PRO A 195 -19.36 2.93 -0.12
CA PRO A 195 -19.00 4.10 -0.94
C PRO A 195 -19.73 5.38 -0.52
N GLY A 196 -21.02 5.27 -0.17
CA GLY A 196 -21.85 6.42 0.22
C GLY A 196 -21.43 7.13 1.53
N ASN A 197 -20.62 6.48 2.37
CA ASN A 197 -20.17 7.04 3.64
C ASN A 197 -18.84 7.80 3.52
N LEU A 198 -18.16 7.75 2.37
CA LEU A 198 -16.80 8.30 2.24
C LEU A 198 -16.76 9.81 1.96
N GLY A 199 -17.85 10.39 1.44
CA GLY A 199 -17.96 11.85 1.30
C GLY A 199 -17.76 12.57 2.63
N PRO A 200 -18.54 12.25 3.68
CA PRO A 200 -18.35 12.80 5.02
C PRO A 200 -16.94 12.53 5.62
N VAL A 201 -16.30 11.41 5.29
CA VAL A 201 -14.93 11.13 5.72
C VAL A 201 -13.95 12.07 5.02
N LEU A 202 -14.10 12.29 3.71
CA LEU A 202 -13.29 13.23 2.93
C LEU A 202 -13.45 14.67 3.47
N ASP A 203 -14.66 15.07 3.85
CA ASP A 203 -14.95 16.42 4.34
C ASP A 203 -14.26 16.74 5.67
N ARG A 204 -13.90 15.71 6.45
CA ARG A 204 -13.12 15.85 7.68
C ARG A 204 -11.63 16.06 7.45
N LEU A 205 -11.13 15.78 6.26
CA LEU A 205 -9.73 16.06 5.90
C LEU A 205 -9.52 17.56 5.75
N ARG A 206 -8.32 18.02 5.99
CA ARG A 206 -7.94 19.43 5.85
C ARG A 206 -8.17 19.94 4.43
N ALA A 207 -8.80 21.11 4.31
CA ALA A 207 -9.07 21.74 3.02
C ALA A 207 -7.82 22.40 2.38
N ASP A 208 -6.80 22.67 3.19
CA ASP A 208 -5.53 23.29 2.76
C ASP A 208 -4.48 22.26 2.28
N ALA A 209 -4.79 20.96 2.35
CA ALA A 209 -4.00 19.88 1.75
C ALA A 209 -4.76 19.25 0.56
N PRO A 210 -4.06 18.80 -0.50
CA PRO A 210 -4.70 18.09 -1.59
C PRO A 210 -5.47 16.88 -1.09
N ARG A 211 -6.76 16.79 -1.44
CA ARG A 211 -7.63 15.67 -1.07
C ARG A 211 -8.60 15.35 -2.18
N GLU A 212 -8.80 14.07 -2.45
CA GLU A 212 -9.73 13.63 -3.50
C GLU A 212 -10.37 12.28 -3.16
N LEU A 213 -11.62 12.08 -3.57
CA LEU A 213 -12.32 10.80 -3.56
C LEU A 213 -12.66 10.42 -5.00
N MET A 214 -12.03 9.38 -5.51
CA MET A 214 -12.34 8.79 -6.81
C MET A 214 -13.27 7.60 -6.64
N LEU A 215 -14.46 7.66 -7.25
CA LEU A 215 -15.42 6.55 -7.30
C LEU A 215 -15.31 5.86 -8.65
N LEU A 216 -14.94 4.59 -8.67
CA LEU A 216 -14.69 3.81 -9.88
C LEU A 216 -15.76 2.75 -10.11
N ASP A 217 -15.99 2.43 -11.38
CA ASP A 217 -16.87 1.36 -11.85
C ASP A 217 -16.09 0.38 -12.73
N GLY A 218 -16.65 -0.80 -12.95
CA GLY A 218 -16.11 -1.83 -13.84
C GLY A 218 -15.67 -3.09 -13.08
N GLY A 219 -15.06 -4.02 -13.81
CA GLY A 219 -14.64 -5.29 -13.25
C GLY A 219 -15.78 -6.21 -12.84
N GLY A 220 -15.47 -7.13 -11.93
CA GLY A 220 -16.39 -8.16 -11.43
C GLY A 220 -16.35 -8.31 -9.92
N SER A 221 -17.32 -9.05 -9.38
CA SER A 221 -17.39 -9.39 -7.96
C SER A 221 -17.66 -10.89 -7.83
N GLU A 222 -16.79 -11.58 -7.11
CA GLU A 222 -16.88 -13.02 -6.86
C GLU A 222 -16.72 -13.29 -5.36
N GLY A 223 -17.57 -14.19 -4.84
CA GLY A 223 -17.53 -14.62 -3.45
C GLY A 223 -18.04 -13.60 -2.45
N ASP A 224 -17.47 -13.58 -1.24
CA ASP A 224 -17.85 -12.66 -0.18
C ASP A 224 -17.50 -11.21 -0.57
N PRO A 225 -18.42 -10.24 -0.36
CA PRO A 225 -18.20 -8.85 -0.77
C PRO A 225 -16.97 -8.17 -0.18
N CYS A 226 -16.46 -8.60 0.97
CA CYS A 226 -15.26 -8.02 1.59
C CYS A 226 -13.96 -8.74 1.18
N GLN A 227 -14.04 -9.73 0.27
CA GLN A 227 -12.88 -10.49 -0.17
C GLN A 227 -12.19 -9.88 -1.40
N PRO A 228 -10.94 -10.28 -1.67
CA PRO A 228 -10.10 -9.65 -2.70
C PRO A 228 -10.64 -9.73 -4.14
N TRP A 229 -11.45 -10.73 -4.44
CA TRP A 229 -11.99 -10.96 -5.79
C TRP A 229 -13.39 -10.36 -6.00
N ALA A 230 -13.88 -9.64 -5.00
CA ALA A 230 -15.07 -8.79 -5.12
C ALA A 230 -14.72 -7.38 -5.62
N TRP A 231 -15.71 -6.53 -5.78
CA TRP A 231 -15.51 -5.10 -6.06
C TRP A 231 -14.68 -4.40 -5.01
N HIS A 232 -14.73 -4.88 -3.75
CA HIS A 232 -13.88 -4.43 -2.65
C HIS A 232 -12.39 -4.53 -2.96
N GLY A 233 -11.98 -5.54 -3.74
CA GLY A 233 -10.61 -5.74 -4.18
C GLY A 233 -10.31 -5.21 -5.58
N TYR A 234 -11.24 -4.49 -6.24
CA TYR A 234 -11.06 -3.97 -7.60
C TYR A 234 -10.82 -5.04 -8.67
N ASN A 235 -11.44 -6.22 -8.49
CA ASN A 235 -11.26 -7.36 -9.38
C ASN A 235 -11.60 -6.98 -10.84
N GLY A 236 -10.59 -7.13 -11.73
CA GLY A 236 -10.69 -6.82 -13.16
C GLY A 236 -10.44 -5.36 -13.56
N ILE A 237 -10.23 -4.44 -12.59
CA ILE A 237 -9.89 -3.02 -12.87
C ILE A 237 -8.60 -2.57 -12.21
N GLU A 238 -7.77 -3.49 -11.73
CA GLU A 238 -6.55 -3.21 -10.98
C GLU A 238 -5.64 -2.21 -11.70
N ARG A 239 -5.37 -2.43 -13.00
CA ARG A 239 -4.51 -1.53 -13.79
C ARG A 239 -5.04 -0.10 -13.86
N ARG A 240 -6.37 0.05 -13.93
CA ARG A 240 -7.01 1.38 -13.94
C ARG A 240 -6.82 2.08 -12.60
N VAL A 241 -7.00 1.35 -11.48
CA VAL A 241 -6.77 1.90 -10.14
C VAL A 241 -5.32 2.34 -9.97
N LEU A 242 -4.36 1.48 -10.36
CA LEU A 242 -2.93 1.80 -10.29
C LEU A 242 -2.60 3.06 -11.09
N GLY A 243 -3.05 3.12 -12.34
CA GLY A 243 -2.77 4.26 -13.24
C GLY A 243 -3.27 5.59 -12.68
N LEU A 244 -4.52 5.63 -12.19
CA LEU A 244 -5.11 6.83 -11.59
C LEU A 244 -4.40 7.22 -10.30
N ALA A 245 -4.20 6.26 -9.39
CA ALA A 245 -3.54 6.51 -8.12
C ALA A 245 -2.08 6.95 -8.29
N GLY A 246 -1.31 6.25 -9.14
CA GLY A 246 0.09 6.58 -9.40
C GLY A 246 0.27 7.96 -10.02
N ALA A 247 -0.57 8.31 -11.00
CA ALA A 247 -0.55 9.64 -11.61
C ALA A 247 -0.84 10.73 -10.55
N TRP A 248 -1.87 10.53 -9.73
CA TRP A 248 -2.24 11.49 -8.69
C TRP A 248 -1.13 11.63 -7.62
N MET A 249 -0.60 10.52 -7.11
CA MET A 249 0.47 10.55 -6.11
C MET A 249 1.72 11.28 -6.62
N LEU A 250 2.13 11.03 -7.87
CA LEU A 250 3.29 11.68 -8.46
C LEU A 250 3.08 13.17 -8.76
N ALA A 251 1.83 13.60 -8.94
CA ALA A 251 1.49 15.02 -9.11
C ALA A 251 1.42 15.80 -7.78
N HIS A 252 1.21 15.12 -6.65
CA HIS A 252 1.00 15.74 -5.35
C HIS A 252 2.07 15.37 -4.30
N GLY A 253 3.09 14.56 -4.67
CA GLY A 253 4.25 14.30 -3.81
C GLY A 253 5.02 15.62 -3.56
N ARG A 254 5.34 15.90 -2.30
CA ARG A 254 6.21 17.02 -1.96
C ARG A 254 7.63 16.70 -2.44
N HIS A 255 8.18 17.58 -3.22
CA HIS A 255 9.60 17.55 -3.66
C HIS A 255 10.47 18.27 -2.65
#